data_6d033aaa03bbf9769c48d87d22dac508
#
_entry.id   6d033aaa03bbf9769c48d87d22dac508
#
_cell.length_a   1.000
_cell.length_b   1.000
_cell.length_c   1.000
_cell.angle_alpha   90.00
_cell.angle_beta   90.00
_cell.angle_gamma   90.00
#
_symmetry.space_group_name_H-M   'P 1'
#
loop_
_entity.id
_entity.type
_entity.pdbx_description
1 polymer ?
#
loop_
_entity_poly.entity_id
_entity_poly.type
_entity_poly.pdbx_seq_one_letter_code
_entity_poly.pdbx_strand_id
1 'polypeptide(L)'
;MTDLWTRKEVIGDCTLYLGDCLEVMPALGKVDAVVTDPPYGTADAWQGGNGHGWGRQDAMKSKRNAWDSERPPKECFDLMLEISKDQIIWGGNYFADLLPPTMRWLAWDKCQRNFTLADFELAWTSQNKAARAFNLSRSQAAKDGKDNHATPKPIALMQWCLGFLPNAETILDPFMGSGTTLVACAKLGRKGIGIELDPDYFEIACKRVQEAYDQPDLFVAPPTPATQDGFDL
;
A
#
# COMPACT_ATOMS: atom_id res chain seq x y z
N MET A 1 -18.37 1.64 26.34
CA MET A 1 -17.78 2.16 25.10
C MET A 1 -17.09 0.97 24.48
N THR A 2 -17.53 0.52 23.32
CA THR A 2 -16.81 -0.51 22.56
C THR A 2 -15.52 0.12 22.08
N ASP A 3 -14.37 -0.50 22.39
CA ASP A 3 -13.09 -0.03 21.87
C ASP A 3 -13.11 -0.16 20.35
N LEU A 4 -12.83 0.94 19.63
CA LEU A 4 -12.81 1.01 18.16
C LEU A 4 -11.66 0.21 17.55
N TRP A 5 -10.71 -0.23 18.36
CA TRP A 5 -9.57 -1.07 18.03
C TRP A 5 -9.22 -1.98 19.20
N THR A 6 -8.68 -3.14 18.94
CA THR A 6 -8.26 -4.10 19.96
C THR A 6 -6.86 -3.81 20.49
N ARG A 7 -6.01 -3.16 19.68
CA ARG A 7 -4.65 -2.76 20.06
C ARG A 7 -4.20 -1.53 19.29
N LYS A 8 -3.37 -0.72 19.93
CA LYS A 8 -2.70 0.45 19.34
C LYS A 8 -1.23 0.41 19.72
N GLU A 9 -0.35 0.59 18.74
CA GLU A 9 1.10 0.75 18.93
C GLU A 9 1.57 2.07 18.35
N VAL A 10 2.56 2.68 19.00
CA VAL A 10 3.24 3.88 18.50
C VAL A 10 4.72 3.58 18.41
N ILE A 11 5.27 3.62 17.20
CA ILE A 11 6.66 3.28 16.89
C ILE A 11 7.25 4.44 16.11
N GLY A 12 8.13 5.22 16.74
CA GLY A 12 8.61 6.49 16.18
C GLY A 12 7.44 7.42 15.83
N ASP A 13 7.40 7.90 14.59
CA ASP A 13 6.32 8.74 14.06
C ASP A 13 5.17 7.92 13.43
N CYS A 14 5.16 6.61 13.59
CA CYS A 14 4.12 5.74 13.08
C CYS A 14 3.16 5.29 14.21
N THR A 15 1.85 5.28 13.89
CA THR A 15 0.81 4.75 14.77
C THR A 15 0.08 3.62 14.05
N LEU A 16 0.03 2.44 14.68
CA LEU A 16 -0.58 1.24 14.13
C LEU A 16 -1.80 0.85 14.96
N TYR A 17 -2.90 0.53 14.32
CA TYR A 17 -4.15 0.09 14.93
C TYR A 17 -4.51 -1.31 14.47
N LEU A 18 -4.78 -2.21 15.41
CA LEU A 18 -5.39 -3.52 15.15
C LEU A 18 -6.91 -3.36 15.28
N GLY A 19 -7.63 -3.36 14.15
CA GLY A 19 -9.08 -3.14 14.12
C GLY A 19 -9.63 -3.04 12.70
N ASP A 20 -10.94 -2.84 12.60
CA ASP A 20 -11.63 -2.59 11.35
C ASP A 20 -11.42 -1.14 10.89
N CYS A 21 -11.01 -0.96 9.64
CA CYS A 21 -10.78 0.37 9.08
C CYS A 21 -12.07 1.22 9.03
N LEU A 22 -13.24 0.63 8.88
CA LEU A 22 -14.53 1.34 8.94
C LEU A 22 -14.85 1.91 10.33
N GLU A 23 -14.36 1.25 11.39
CA GLU A 23 -14.55 1.71 12.77
C GLU A 23 -13.44 2.71 13.17
N VAL A 24 -12.20 2.47 12.75
CA VAL A 24 -11.05 3.27 13.16
C VAL A 24 -10.95 4.59 12.40
N MET A 25 -11.11 4.59 11.06
CA MET A 25 -10.96 5.80 10.23
C MET A 25 -11.78 6.99 10.69
N PRO A 26 -13.08 6.87 11.07
CA PRO A 26 -13.88 8.00 11.52
C PRO A 26 -13.35 8.66 12.80
N ALA A 27 -12.59 7.92 13.61
CA ALA A 27 -12.03 8.43 14.88
C ALA A 27 -10.66 9.13 14.69
N LEU A 28 -10.00 8.97 13.52
CA LEU A 28 -8.66 9.54 13.29
C LEU A 28 -8.66 11.03 12.95
N GLY A 29 -9.78 11.57 12.49
CA GLY A 29 -9.83 12.91 11.93
C GLY A 29 -9.21 13.02 10.55
N LYS A 30 -8.82 14.22 10.12
CA LYS A 30 -8.25 14.46 8.77
C LYS A 30 -6.76 14.11 8.73
N VAL A 31 -6.34 13.54 7.60
CA VAL A 31 -4.93 13.26 7.27
C VAL A 31 -4.56 13.96 5.96
N ASP A 32 -3.26 14.09 5.65
CA ASP A 32 -2.86 14.74 4.41
C ASP A 32 -3.06 13.83 3.21
N ALA A 33 -2.74 12.55 3.34
CA ALA A 33 -2.95 11.61 2.25
C ALA A 33 -3.28 10.19 2.73
N VAL A 34 -3.95 9.45 1.84
CA VAL A 34 -4.09 7.99 1.90
C VAL A 34 -3.19 7.36 0.84
N VAL A 35 -2.35 6.39 1.23
CA VAL A 35 -1.57 5.55 0.31
C VAL A 35 -1.75 4.11 0.72
N THR A 36 -2.44 3.31 -0.10
CA THR A 36 -2.94 2.00 0.33
C THR A 36 -3.04 0.99 -0.80
N ASP A 37 -3.08 -0.30 -0.44
CA ASP A 37 -3.23 -1.46 -1.31
C ASP A 37 -4.36 -2.37 -0.77
N PRO A 38 -5.64 -2.02 -1.00
CA PRO A 38 -6.77 -2.80 -0.51
C PRO A 38 -6.87 -4.19 -1.14
N PRO A 39 -7.56 -5.17 -0.53
CA PRO A 39 -7.85 -6.46 -1.18
C PRO A 39 -8.70 -6.26 -2.44
N TYR A 40 -8.37 -7.01 -3.52
CA TYR A 40 -8.98 -6.81 -4.84
C TYR A 40 -10.23 -7.68 -5.06
N GLY A 41 -10.52 -8.64 -4.18
CA GLY A 41 -11.59 -9.62 -4.34
C GLY A 41 -11.32 -10.60 -5.47
N THR A 42 -10.06 -10.93 -5.72
CA THR A 42 -9.66 -11.78 -6.87
C THR A 42 -9.26 -13.19 -6.48
N ALA A 43 -9.44 -13.57 -5.22
CA ALA A 43 -9.03 -14.89 -4.70
C ALA A 43 -9.55 -16.06 -5.55
N ASP A 44 -10.80 -15.99 -6.02
CA ASP A 44 -11.43 -17.04 -6.83
C ASP A 44 -10.96 -17.03 -8.30
N ALA A 45 -10.60 -15.88 -8.85
CA ALA A 45 -10.15 -15.76 -10.23
C ALA A 45 -8.79 -16.45 -10.49
N TRP A 46 -8.00 -16.68 -9.45
CA TRP A 46 -6.70 -17.34 -9.54
C TRP A 46 -6.74 -18.87 -9.43
N GLN A 47 -7.90 -19.47 -9.26
CA GLN A 47 -8.06 -20.94 -9.20
C GLN A 47 -7.94 -21.64 -10.56
N GLY A 48 -7.93 -20.90 -11.67
CA GLY A 48 -7.94 -21.43 -13.04
C GLY A 48 -6.57 -21.75 -13.67
N GLY A 49 -5.47 -21.52 -13.02
CA GLY A 49 -4.13 -21.87 -13.53
C GLY A 49 -3.81 -23.34 -13.26
N ASN A 50 -3.71 -24.20 -14.31
CA ASN A 50 -3.22 -25.57 -14.21
C ASN A 50 -1.86 -25.59 -13.49
N GLY A 51 -1.91 -25.81 -12.18
CA GLY A 51 -0.80 -25.67 -11.29
C GLY A 51 0.26 -26.76 -11.43
N HIS A 52 1.37 -26.43 -12.02
CA HIS A 52 2.65 -27.06 -11.70
C HIS A 52 3.41 -26.09 -10.81
N GLY A 53 3.09 -26.02 -9.53
CA GLY A 53 3.67 -25.12 -8.53
C GLY A 53 4.08 -25.86 -7.27
N TRP A 54 5.33 -26.01 -7.07
CA TRP A 54 6.20 -26.38 -5.97
C TRP A 54 5.56 -26.34 -4.57
N GLY A 55 5.50 -27.53 -3.94
CA GLY A 55 4.82 -27.86 -2.72
C GLY A 55 5.35 -27.18 -1.43
N ARG A 56 4.82 -25.99 -1.11
CA ARG A 56 4.88 -25.37 0.21
C ARG A 56 3.65 -24.47 0.46
N GLN A 57 2.51 -24.78 -0.16
CA GLN A 57 1.51 -23.77 -0.51
C GLN A 57 0.15 -23.89 0.20
N ASP A 58 -0.17 -24.95 0.95
CA ASP A 58 -1.57 -25.15 1.33
C ASP A 58 -2.05 -24.24 2.48
N ALA A 59 -1.24 -23.99 3.49
CA ALA A 59 -1.61 -23.12 4.62
C ALA A 59 -1.53 -21.62 4.26
N MET A 60 -0.49 -21.21 3.51
CA MET A 60 -0.36 -19.83 3.01
C MET A 60 -1.39 -19.51 1.93
N LYS A 61 -1.77 -20.48 1.11
CA LYS A 61 -2.79 -20.33 0.06
C LYS A 61 -4.19 -20.17 0.65
N SER A 62 -4.48 -20.86 1.75
CA SER A 62 -5.77 -20.71 2.45
C SER A 62 -5.89 -19.35 3.16
N LYS A 63 -4.83 -18.86 3.82
CA LYS A 63 -4.81 -17.52 4.40
C LYS A 63 -4.92 -16.42 3.32
N ARG A 64 -4.21 -16.56 2.20
CA ARG A 64 -4.27 -15.62 1.07
C ARG A 64 -5.67 -15.55 0.45
N ASN A 65 -6.37 -16.66 0.33
CA ASN A 65 -7.73 -16.68 -0.20
C ASN A 65 -8.74 -16.05 0.77
N ALA A 66 -8.47 -16.02 2.06
CA ALA A 66 -9.38 -15.45 3.04
C ALA A 66 -9.37 -13.91 3.03
N TRP A 67 -8.21 -13.25 2.96
CA TRP A 67 -8.15 -11.78 3.01
C TRP A 67 -8.43 -11.09 1.67
N ASP A 68 -8.20 -11.75 0.52
CA ASP A 68 -8.50 -11.22 -0.83
C ASP A 68 -9.82 -11.80 -1.39
N SER A 69 -10.69 -12.35 -0.52
CA SER A 69 -11.96 -12.95 -0.94
C SER A 69 -12.99 -11.94 -1.43
N GLU A 70 -12.99 -10.74 -0.85
CA GLU A 70 -13.96 -9.70 -1.15
C GLU A 70 -13.27 -8.33 -1.28
N ARG A 71 -13.83 -7.48 -2.14
CA ARG A 71 -13.44 -6.07 -2.23
C ARG A 71 -13.96 -5.32 -1.00
N PRO A 72 -13.23 -4.29 -0.51
CA PRO A 72 -13.79 -3.40 0.50
C PRO A 72 -15.10 -2.76 0.02
N PRO A 73 -16.06 -2.54 0.92
CA PRO A 73 -17.31 -1.88 0.56
C PRO A 73 -17.08 -0.41 0.16
N LYS A 74 -18.04 0.18 -0.56
CA LYS A 74 -17.96 1.56 -1.05
C LYS A 74 -17.66 2.56 0.05
N GLU A 75 -18.21 2.34 1.23
CA GLU A 75 -18.04 3.17 2.42
C GLU A 75 -16.57 3.37 2.81
N CYS A 76 -15.71 2.36 2.60
CA CYS A 76 -14.27 2.50 2.83
C CYS A 76 -13.64 3.54 1.90
N PHE A 77 -14.02 3.51 0.60
CA PHE A 77 -13.50 4.46 -0.39
C PHE A 77 -14.04 5.86 -0.12
N ASP A 78 -15.32 5.99 0.20
CA ASP A 78 -15.94 7.28 0.56
C ASP A 78 -15.22 7.91 1.76
N LEU A 79 -14.94 7.14 2.81
CA LEU A 79 -14.19 7.59 3.98
C LEU A 79 -12.76 8.02 3.63
N MET A 80 -12.03 7.23 2.84
CA MET A 80 -10.67 7.58 2.40
C MET A 80 -10.65 8.91 1.64
N LEU A 81 -11.63 9.13 0.75
CA LEU A 81 -11.77 10.37 -0.01
C LEU A 81 -12.17 11.55 0.89
N GLU A 82 -12.99 11.30 1.90
CA GLU A 82 -13.44 12.34 2.82
C GLU A 82 -12.33 12.79 3.78
N ILE A 83 -11.59 11.85 4.39
CA ILE A 83 -10.65 12.17 5.48
C ILE A 83 -9.29 12.65 5.01
N SER A 84 -8.98 12.59 3.71
CA SER A 84 -7.68 12.97 3.16
C SER A 84 -7.78 13.92 1.97
N LYS A 85 -6.71 14.70 1.72
CA LYS A 85 -6.62 15.62 0.58
C LYS A 85 -6.19 14.92 -0.70
N ASP A 86 -5.21 14.03 -0.59
CA ASP A 86 -4.64 13.28 -1.72
C ASP A 86 -4.76 11.78 -1.47
N GLN A 87 -4.97 11.01 -2.53
CA GLN A 87 -5.05 9.56 -2.42
C GLN A 87 -4.24 8.89 -3.53
N ILE A 88 -3.61 7.75 -3.17
CA ILE A 88 -2.98 6.78 -4.07
C ILE A 88 -3.47 5.40 -3.65
N ILE A 89 -4.29 4.77 -4.50
CA ILE A 89 -4.95 3.49 -4.20
C ILE A 89 -4.51 2.46 -5.24
N TRP A 90 -3.69 1.50 -4.82
CA TRP A 90 -3.25 0.39 -5.66
C TRP A 90 -4.43 -0.52 -6.01
N GLY A 91 -4.35 -1.19 -7.16
CA GLY A 91 -5.47 -1.98 -7.68
C GLY A 91 -6.64 -1.12 -8.15
N GLY A 92 -6.46 0.18 -8.43
CA GLY A 92 -7.53 1.08 -8.83
C GLY A 92 -8.37 0.63 -10.02
N ASN A 93 -7.83 -0.23 -10.88
CA ASN A 93 -8.57 -0.86 -11.97
C ASN A 93 -9.63 -1.87 -11.49
N TYR A 94 -9.50 -2.42 -10.29
CA TYR A 94 -10.51 -3.29 -9.66
C TYR A 94 -11.61 -2.49 -8.96
N PHE A 95 -11.40 -1.18 -8.76
CA PHE A 95 -12.30 -0.26 -8.04
C PHE A 95 -12.79 0.88 -8.92
N ALA A 96 -12.71 0.73 -10.25
CA ALA A 96 -13.09 1.77 -11.20
C ALA A 96 -14.58 2.16 -11.13
N ASP A 97 -15.42 1.30 -10.56
CA ASP A 97 -16.83 1.56 -10.27
C ASP A 97 -17.07 2.34 -8.96
N LEU A 98 -16.05 2.42 -8.09
CA LEU A 98 -16.12 3.05 -6.77
C LEU A 98 -15.32 4.37 -6.68
N LEU A 99 -14.35 4.56 -7.58
CA LEU A 99 -13.45 5.70 -7.59
C LEU A 99 -13.84 6.69 -8.69
N PRO A 100 -13.73 8.00 -8.46
CA PRO A 100 -14.03 8.99 -9.49
C PRO A 100 -13.03 8.92 -10.66
N PRO A 101 -13.38 9.44 -11.85
CA PRO A 101 -12.45 9.55 -12.98
C PRO A 101 -11.18 10.30 -12.58
N THR A 102 -10.02 9.85 -13.07
CA THR A 102 -8.73 10.49 -12.81
C THR A 102 -7.87 10.57 -14.06
N MET A 103 -7.03 11.60 -14.15
CA MET A 103 -6.00 11.71 -15.19
C MET A 103 -4.71 10.97 -14.80
N ARG A 104 -4.36 10.96 -13.50
CA ARG A 104 -3.10 10.36 -13.05
C ARG A 104 -3.30 8.93 -12.59
N TRP A 105 -2.78 8.03 -13.38
CA TRP A 105 -2.51 6.65 -12.99
C TRP A 105 -1.02 6.47 -12.70
N LEU A 106 -0.69 5.71 -11.67
CA LEU A 106 0.66 5.23 -11.43
C LEU A 106 0.71 3.76 -11.84
N ALA A 107 1.71 3.40 -12.62
CA ALA A 107 1.90 2.04 -13.10
C ALA A 107 3.22 1.47 -12.54
N TRP A 108 3.16 0.32 -11.88
CA TRP A 108 4.35 -0.45 -11.58
C TRP A 108 4.57 -1.45 -12.71
N ASP A 109 5.56 -1.17 -13.57
CA ASP A 109 6.04 -2.09 -14.60
C ASP A 109 6.99 -3.12 -13.95
N LYS A 110 6.58 -4.39 -13.98
CA LYS A 110 7.33 -5.51 -13.42
C LYS A 110 8.48 -5.97 -14.32
N CYS A 111 8.74 -5.25 -15.41
CA CYS A 111 9.77 -5.54 -16.41
C CYS A 111 9.70 -6.96 -16.95
N GLN A 112 8.50 -7.52 -17.08
CA GLN A 112 8.23 -8.85 -17.62
C GLN A 112 7.25 -8.73 -18.77
N ARG A 113 7.42 -9.58 -19.79
CA ARG A 113 6.54 -9.66 -20.95
C ARG A 113 6.35 -11.12 -21.31
N ASN A 114 5.23 -11.42 -21.93
CA ASN A 114 4.90 -12.79 -22.38
C ASN A 114 4.76 -13.80 -21.22
N PHE A 115 4.37 -13.33 -20.05
CA PHE A 115 4.06 -14.14 -18.89
C PHE A 115 2.54 -14.20 -18.68
N THR A 116 2.03 -15.26 -18.04
CA THR A 116 0.60 -15.36 -17.69
C THR A 116 0.18 -14.40 -16.56
N LEU A 117 1.15 -13.77 -15.89
CA LEU A 117 0.92 -12.80 -14.82
C LEU A 117 0.94 -11.38 -15.39
N ALA A 118 0.17 -10.47 -14.76
CA ALA A 118 0.08 -9.08 -15.18
C ALA A 118 1.46 -8.40 -15.30
N ASP A 119 1.69 -7.74 -16.44
CA ASP A 119 2.90 -6.96 -16.72
C ASP A 119 3.01 -5.73 -15.80
N PHE A 120 1.84 -5.14 -15.46
CA PHE A 120 1.71 -3.92 -14.66
C PHE A 120 0.79 -4.15 -13.47
N GLU A 121 1.02 -3.40 -12.42
CA GLU A 121 -0.01 -3.07 -11.43
C GLU A 121 -0.29 -1.57 -11.51
N LEU A 122 -1.56 -1.20 -11.30
CA LEU A 122 -2.02 0.17 -11.47
C LEU A 122 -2.52 0.73 -10.14
N ALA A 123 -2.11 1.97 -9.83
CA ALA A 123 -2.72 2.74 -8.76
C ALA A 123 -3.52 3.91 -9.34
N TRP A 124 -4.73 4.06 -8.85
CA TRP A 124 -5.54 5.26 -9.04
C TRP A 124 -5.01 6.38 -8.14
N THR A 125 -5.04 7.63 -8.60
CA THR A 125 -4.74 8.78 -7.74
C THR A 125 -5.80 9.86 -7.90
N SER A 126 -6.04 10.66 -6.87
CA SER A 126 -6.92 11.83 -6.93
C SER A 126 -6.31 13.01 -7.70
N GLN A 127 -5.07 12.91 -8.15
CA GLN A 127 -4.33 14.03 -8.72
C GLN A 127 -4.63 14.24 -10.21
N ASN A 128 -4.86 15.48 -10.58
CA ASN A 128 -5.11 15.89 -11.98
C ASN A 128 -3.78 16.23 -12.69
N LYS A 129 -2.95 15.22 -12.97
CA LYS A 129 -1.62 15.33 -13.62
C LYS A 129 -1.38 14.13 -14.54
N ALA A 130 -0.30 14.17 -15.33
CA ALA A 130 0.03 13.06 -16.24
C ALA A 130 0.35 11.74 -15.48
N ALA A 131 -0.03 10.62 -16.07
CA ALA A 131 0.31 9.28 -15.58
C ALA A 131 1.84 9.06 -15.53
N ARG A 132 2.29 8.17 -14.65
CA ARG A 132 3.71 7.86 -14.45
C ARG A 132 3.90 6.35 -14.28
N ALA A 133 5.08 5.86 -14.67
CA ALA A 133 5.46 4.47 -14.50
C ALA A 133 6.73 4.34 -13.65
N PHE A 134 6.78 3.30 -12.86
CA PHE A 134 7.92 2.86 -12.06
C PHE A 134 8.37 1.49 -12.54
N ASN A 135 9.64 1.38 -12.95
CA ASN A 135 10.20 0.14 -13.46
C ASN A 135 10.97 -0.58 -12.36
N LEU A 136 10.46 -1.70 -11.89
CA LEU A 136 11.12 -2.54 -10.90
C LEU A 136 10.76 -4.00 -11.16
N SER A 137 11.75 -4.81 -11.52
CA SER A 137 11.51 -6.23 -11.78
C SER A 137 11.09 -6.98 -10.51
N ARG A 138 10.33 -8.08 -10.67
CA ARG A 138 9.93 -8.92 -9.52
C ARG A 138 11.13 -9.44 -8.74
N SER A 139 12.24 -9.77 -9.43
CA SER A 139 13.45 -10.24 -8.77
C SER A 139 14.13 -9.18 -7.91
N GLN A 140 14.05 -7.91 -8.33
CA GLN A 140 14.53 -6.78 -7.52
C GLN A 140 13.58 -6.51 -6.36
N ALA A 141 12.27 -6.50 -6.60
CA ALA A 141 11.25 -6.34 -5.58
C ALA A 141 11.34 -7.39 -4.45
N ALA A 142 11.64 -8.64 -4.81
CA ALA A 142 11.78 -9.74 -3.84
C ALA A 142 12.99 -9.61 -2.92
N LYS A 143 13.94 -8.71 -3.21
CA LYS A 143 15.09 -8.46 -2.32
C LYS A 143 14.71 -7.65 -1.09
N ASP A 144 13.67 -6.82 -1.19
CA ASP A 144 13.19 -5.96 -0.11
C ASP A 144 12.31 -6.70 0.92
N GLY A 145 11.85 -7.91 0.59
CA GLY A 145 10.94 -8.69 1.42
C GLY A 145 11.39 -10.14 1.57
N LYS A 146 12.36 -10.41 2.45
CA LYS A 146 12.68 -11.79 2.84
C LYS A 146 11.66 -12.40 3.81
N ASP A 147 10.69 -11.63 4.27
CA ASP A 147 9.75 -12.04 5.30
C ASP A 147 8.44 -12.52 4.67
N ASN A 148 8.04 -13.69 5.09
CA ASN A 148 6.84 -14.54 4.92
C ASN A 148 5.50 -13.91 4.44
N HIS A 149 5.47 -12.73 3.83
CA HIS A 149 4.26 -12.14 3.26
C HIS A 149 4.05 -12.63 1.82
N ALA A 150 2.81 -12.94 1.47
CA ALA A 150 2.48 -13.52 0.17
C ALA A 150 2.86 -12.64 -1.03
N THR A 151 2.77 -11.29 -0.93
CA THR A 151 3.22 -10.32 -1.95
C THR A 151 3.22 -8.88 -1.39
N PRO A 152 4.17 -8.47 -0.54
CA PRO A 152 4.23 -7.07 -0.12
C PRO A 152 4.61 -6.18 -1.32
N LYS A 153 4.02 -4.99 -1.42
CA LYS A 153 4.53 -3.97 -2.35
C LYS A 153 5.98 -3.64 -1.97
N PRO A 154 6.88 -3.41 -2.94
CA PRO A 154 8.26 -3.00 -2.64
C PRO A 154 8.32 -1.67 -1.89
N ILE A 155 9.24 -1.54 -0.91
CA ILE A 155 9.43 -0.28 -0.18
C ILE A 155 9.78 0.86 -1.14
N ALA A 156 10.67 0.61 -2.10
CA ALA A 156 11.06 1.59 -3.11
C ALA A 156 9.87 2.09 -3.95
N LEU A 157 8.89 1.23 -4.24
CA LEU A 157 7.66 1.62 -4.92
C LEU A 157 6.81 2.56 -4.06
N MET A 158 6.65 2.26 -2.76
CA MET A 158 5.88 3.11 -1.85
C MET A 158 6.59 4.45 -1.61
N GLN A 159 7.93 4.47 -1.50
CA GLN A 159 8.72 5.72 -1.44
C GLN A 159 8.52 6.57 -2.71
N TRP A 160 8.51 5.93 -3.89
CA TRP A 160 8.22 6.61 -5.15
C TRP A 160 6.80 7.20 -5.17
N CYS A 161 5.79 6.48 -4.68
CA CYS A 161 4.44 7.00 -4.53
C CYS A 161 4.40 8.23 -3.62
N LEU A 162 5.07 8.17 -2.47
CA LEU A 162 5.16 9.28 -1.52
C LEU A 162 5.87 10.50 -2.11
N GLY A 163 6.74 10.31 -3.11
CA GLY A 163 7.38 11.41 -3.87
C GLY A 163 6.39 12.29 -4.63
N PHE A 164 5.19 11.78 -4.98
CA PHE A 164 4.12 12.57 -5.60
C PHE A 164 3.30 13.39 -4.59
N LEU A 165 3.56 13.23 -3.31
CA LEU A 165 2.87 13.87 -2.19
C LEU A 165 3.84 14.71 -1.34
N PRO A 166 4.55 15.70 -1.93
CA PRO A 166 5.66 16.38 -1.25
C PRO A 166 5.24 17.15 0.01
N ASN A 167 3.98 17.58 0.08
CA ASN A 167 3.44 18.36 1.19
C ASN A 167 2.62 17.52 2.19
N ALA A 168 2.52 16.21 1.99
CA ALA A 168 1.80 15.32 2.90
C ALA A 168 2.73 14.89 4.04
N GLU A 169 2.48 15.36 5.24
CA GLU A 169 3.21 14.97 6.45
C GLU A 169 2.63 13.72 7.08
N THR A 170 1.29 13.58 7.05
CA THR A 170 0.56 12.47 7.65
C THR A 170 -0.03 11.57 6.57
N ILE A 171 0.40 10.32 6.55
CA ILE A 171 -0.01 9.29 5.57
C ILE A 171 -0.79 8.21 6.28
N LEU A 172 -1.99 7.90 5.79
CA LEU A 172 -2.82 6.80 6.27
C LEU A 172 -2.79 5.64 5.27
N ASP A 173 -2.60 4.44 5.80
CA ASP A 173 -2.84 3.17 5.10
C ASP A 173 -3.87 2.34 5.86
N PRO A 174 -5.17 2.37 5.44
CA PRO A 174 -6.23 1.63 6.12
C PRO A 174 -6.22 0.11 5.87
N PHE A 175 -5.31 -0.38 5.03
CA PHE A 175 -5.09 -1.79 4.72
C PHE A 175 -3.58 -2.09 4.77
N MET A 176 -2.92 -1.77 5.90
CA MET A 176 -1.46 -1.72 5.95
C MET A 176 -0.77 -3.06 5.74
N GLY A 177 -1.47 -4.18 5.94
CA GLY A 177 -0.89 -5.52 5.82
C GLY A 177 0.38 -5.66 6.64
N SER A 178 1.48 -5.98 5.97
CA SER A 178 2.82 -6.06 6.61
C SER A 178 3.49 -4.69 6.83
N GLY A 179 2.80 -3.57 6.67
CA GLY A 179 3.28 -2.23 7.02
C GLY A 179 4.24 -1.57 6.02
N THR A 180 4.25 -1.97 4.75
CA THR A 180 5.24 -1.43 3.78
C THR A 180 5.13 0.08 3.60
N THR A 181 3.91 0.63 3.56
CA THR A 181 3.68 2.09 3.49
C THR A 181 4.27 2.80 4.71
N LEU A 182 4.09 2.24 5.91
CA LEU A 182 4.60 2.81 7.15
C LEU A 182 6.14 2.75 7.22
N VAL A 183 6.73 1.65 6.75
CA VAL A 183 8.19 1.54 6.59
C VAL A 183 8.71 2.62 5.64
N ALA A 184 8.02 2.88 4.52
CA ALA A 184 8.38 3.95 3.60
C ALA A 184 8.24 5.33 4.27
N CYS A 185 7.20 5.56 5.09
CA CYS A 185 7.01 6.77 5.87
C CYS A 185 8.17 6.97 6.86
N ALA A 186 8.51 5.95 7.65
CA ALA A 186 9.62 5.99 8.61
C ALA A 186 10.95 6.38 7.93
N LYS A 187 11.26 5.76 6.77
CA LYS A 187 12.47 6.07 5.99
C LYS A 187 12.50 7.48 5.40
N LEU A 188 11.35 8.10 5.19
CA LEU A 188 11.21 9.46 4.64
C LEU A 188 10.92 10.53 5.70
N GLY A 189 10.93 10.16 6.99
CA GLY A 189 10.65 11.09 8.11
C GLY A 189 9.22 11.63 8.09
N ARG A 190 8.24 10.83 7.67
CA ARG A 190 6.81 11.18 7.65
C ARG A 190 6.04 10.44 8.72
N LYS A 191 4.94 11.01 9.17
CA LYS A 191 4.01 10.36 10.10
C LYS A 191 3.18 9.32 9.35
N GLY A 192 3.27 8.06 9.79
CA GLY A 192 2.47 6.95 9.25
C GLY A 192 1.34 6.57 10.18
N ILE A 193 0.14 6.35 9.65
CA ILE A 193 -0.97 5.73 10.38
C ILE A 193 -1.35 4.49 9.61
N GLY A 194 -1.38 3.32 10.27
CA GLY A 194 -1.77 2.06 9.67
C GLY A 194 -2.91 1.41 10.41
N ILE A 195 -3.81 0.77 9.67
CA ILE A 195 -4.87 -0.05 10.24
C ILE A 195 -4.75 -1.44 9.63
N GLU A 196 -4.88 -2.48 10.46
CA GLU A 196 -4.83 -3.88 10.06
C GLU A 196 -5.85 -4.68 10.86
N LEU A 197 -6.58 -5.55 10.18
CA LEU A 197 -7.59 -6.39 10.79
C LEU A 197 -7.01 -7.72 11.30
N ASP A 198 -6.03 -8.28 10.58
CA ASP A 198 -5.38 -9.55 10.93
C ASP A 198 -4.27 -9.33 11.97
N PRO A 199 -4.37 -9.97 13.16
CA PRO A 199 -3.39 -9.80 14.22
C PRO A 199 -1.98 -10.30 13.84
N ASP A 200 -1.84 -11.31 12.98
CA ASP A 200 -0.53 -11.82 12.56
C ASP A 200 0.18 -10.80 11.66
N TYR A 201 -0.56 -10.17 10.74
CA TYR A 201 -0.02 -9.09 9.89
C TYR A 201 0.28 -7.82 10.69
N PHE A 202 -0.54 -7.51 11.68
CA PHE A 202 -0.27 -6.40 12.60
C PHE A 202 1.06 -6.57 13.32
N GLU A 203 1.36 -7.76 13.86
CA GLU A 203 2.65 -8.04 14.51
C GLU A 203 3.82 -7.91 13.54
N ILE A 204 3.66 -8.42 12.31
CA ILE A 204 4.68 -8.27 11.26
C ILE A 204 4.91 -6.80 10.95
N ALA A 205 3.86 -5.99 10.84
CA ALA A 205 3.96 -4.56 10.58
C ALA A 205 4.69 -3.84 11.72
N CYS A 206 4.34 -4.10 12.98
CA CYS A 206 5.01 -3.53 14.15
C CYS A 206 6.52 -3.81 14.12
N LYS A 207 6.89 -5.06 13.90
CA LYS A 207 8.30 -5.48 13.83
C LYS A 207 9.03 -4.76 12.69
N ARG A 208 8.47 -4.73 11.47
CA ARG A 208 9.11 -4.10 10.30
C ARG A 208 9.25 -2.60 10.45
N VAL A 209 8.26 -1.93 11.03
CA VAL A 209 8.33 -0.49 11.31
C VAL A 209 9.40 -0.21 12.37
N GLN A 210 9.48 -1.03 13.44
CA GLN A 210 10.54 -0.91 14.45
C GLN A 210 11.92 -1.08 13.83
N GLU A 211 12.12 -2.13 13.00
CA GLU A 211 13.39 -2.37 12.30
C GLU A 211 13.79 -1.18 11.39
N ALA A 212 12.80 -0.50 10.77
CA ALA A 212 13.08 0.67 9.94
C ALA A 212 13.59 1.86 10.75
N TYR A 213 13.16 2.04 11.99
CA TYR A 213 13.69 3.05 12.91
C TYR A 213 15.02 2.65 13.54
N ASP A 214 15.23 1.36 13.83
CA ASP A 214 16.47 0.86 14.41
C ASP A 214 17.65 0.85 13.43
N GLN A 215 17.35 0.81 12.11
CA GLN A 215 18.33 0.84 11.03
C GLN A 215 18.10 2.05 10.11
N PRO A 216 18.36 3.28 10.59
CA PRO A 216 18.26 4.44 9.72
C PRO A 216 19.28 4.30 8.58
N ASP A 217 18.81 4.48 7.34
CA ASP A 217 19.67 4.45 6.16
C ASP A 217 20.69 5.58 6.27
N LEU A 218 21.95 5.29 6.58
CA LEU A 218 23.06 6.25 6.76
C LEU A 218 23.37 7.08 5.50
N PHE A 219 22.72 6.80 4.35
CA PHE A 219 23.07 7.37 3.05
C PHE A 219 21.86 7.81 2.19
N VAL A 220 20.70 8.03 2.75
CA VAL A 220 19.59 8.56 1.95
C VAL A 220 19.68 10.08 1.90
N ALA A 221 20.30 10.60 0.83
CA ALA A 221 19.97 11.95 0.40
C ALA A 221 18.47 11.97 0.03
N PRO A 222 17.70 12.99 0.46
CA PRO A 222 16.30 13.10 0.09
C PRO A 222 16.19 13.02 -1.44
N PRO A 223 15.18 12.29 -1.98
CA PRO A 223 15.00 12.20 -3.42
C PRO A 223 14.89 13.61 -3.99
N THR A 224 15.81 13.95 -4.89
CA THR A 224 15.76 15.23 -5.60
C THR A 224 14.42 15.26 -6.34
N PRO A 225 13.57 16.27 -6.15
CA PRO A 225 12.34 16.41 -6.91
C PRO A 225 12.69 16.35 -8.39
N ALA A 226 12.04 15.49 -9.14
CA ALA A 226 12.19 15.49 -10.59
C ALA A 226 11.80 16.88 -11.09
N THR A 227 12.78 17.68 -11.48
CA THR A 227 12.57 18.95 -12.17
C THR A 227 11.84 18.62 -13.46
N GLN A 228 10.59 18.98 -13.53
CA GLN A 228 9.82 18.95 -14.76
C GLN A 228 10.31 20.16 -15.55
N ASP A 229 11.20 19.94 -16.54
CA ASP A 229 11.52 20.96 -17.51
C ASP A 229 10.22 21.44 -18.13
N GLY A 230 9.90 22.72 -17.91
CA GLY A 230 8.69 23.32 -18.43
C GLY A 230 8.76 23.33 -19.95
N PHE A 231 7.84 22.65 -20.60
CA PHE A 231 7.42 23.03 -21.93
C PHE A 231 6.37 24.12 -21.74
N ASP A 232 6.82 25.36 -21.81
CA ASP A 232 5.96 26.50 -22.09
C ASP A 232 5.50 26.37 -23.55
N LEU A 233 4.18 26.19 -23.74
CA LEU A 233 3.46 26.42 -24.98
C LEU A 233 2.45 27.51 -24.75
#